data_cc72b1ec6f6ce95f9f45115151387113
#
_entry.id   cc72b1ec6f6ce95f9f45115151387113
#
_cell.length_a   1.000
_cell.length_b   1.000
_cell.length_c   1.000
_cell.angle_alpha   90.00
_cell.angle_beta   90.00
_cell.angle_gamma   90.00
#
_symmetry.space_group_name_H-M   'P 1'
#
loop_
_entity.id
_entity.type
_entity.pdbx_description
1 polymer ?
#
loop_
_entity_poly.entity_id
_entity_poly.type
_entity_poly.pdbx_seq_one_letter_code
_entity_poly.pdbx_strand_id
1 'polypeptide(L)'
;MLTVKPMSLADANGFVAEHHRHHKPVRGHKFSLGCMANGRLAGVAIVGRPVSRYLDDGLTLEVNRLCTDGTKNACSFLYGAAARAAKVMGYRKIITYILGTEKIGRAHV
;
A
#
# COMPACT_ATOMS: atom_id res chain seq x y z
N MET A 1 -8.00 18.31 0.76
CA MET A 1 -8.51 17.22 -0.10
C MET A 1 -7.41 16.22 -0.41
N LEU A 2 -7.73 14.95 -0.37
CA LEU A 2 -6.78 13.90 -0.68
C LEU A 2 -6.94 13.48 -2.14
N THR A 3 -5.81 13.35 -2.83
CA THR A 3 -5.79 12.86 -4.21
C THR A 3 -4.76 11.75 -4.33
N VAL A 4 -4.94 10.88 -5.32
CA VAL A 4 -4.02 9.78 -5.56
C VAL A 4 -3.11 10.11 -6.72
N LYS A 5 -1.84 9.67 -6.64
CA LYS A 5 -0.94 9.75 -7.77
C LYS A 5 -0.16 8.43 -7.90
N PRO A 6 0.19 8.04 -9.11
CA PRO A 6 1.06 6.88 -9.28
C PRO A 6 2.47 7.21 -8.78
N MET A 7 3.13 6.19 -8.23
CA MET A 7 4.47 6.33 -7.68
C MET A 7 5.38 5.26 -8.26
N SER A 8 6.63 5.61 -8.46
CA SER A 8 7.64 4.58 -8.73
C SER A 8 7.94 3.82 -7.44
N LEU A 9 8.44 2.60 -7.59
CA LEU A 9 8.83 1.82 -6.42
C LEU A 9 9.94 2.53 -5.64
N ALA A 10 10.90 3.13 -6.34
CA ALA A 10 11.99 3.84 -5.68
C ALA A 10 11.48 5.00 -4.82
N ASP A 11 10.55 5.78 -5.35
CA ASP A 11 10.00 6.92 -4.61
C ASP A 11 9.16 6.46 -3.42
N ALA A 12 8.37 5.39 -3.61
CA ALA A 12 7.57 4.84 -2.53
C ALA A 12 8.46 4.28 -1.42
N ASN A 13 9.51 3.54 -1.78
CA ASN A 13 10.48 3.04 -0.80
C ASN A 13 11.17 4.18 -0.06
N GLY A 14 11.45 5.27 -0.76
CA GLY A 14 12.05 6.45 -0.14
C GLY A 14 11.18 7.05 0.95
N PHE A 15 9.88 7.16 0.68
CA PHE A 15 8.94 7.65 1.68
C PHE A 15 8.88 6.72 2.89
N VAL A 16 8.83 5.42 2.66
CA VAL A 16 8.80 4.43 3.75
C VAL A 16 10.08 4.53 4.58
N ALA A 17 11.23 4.64 3.94
CA ALA A 17 12.50 4.74 4.65
C ALA A 17 12.56 6.00 5.53
N GLU A 18 12.00 7.10 5.06
CA GLU A 18 11.98 8.35 5.80
C GLU A 18 11.06 8.30 7.02
N HIS A 19 9.91 7.65 6.90
CA HIS A 19 8.88 7.66 7.94
C HIS A 19 8.84 6.39 8.79
N HIS A 20 9.34 5.26 8.27
CA HIS A 20 9.32 3.97 8.96
C HIS A 20 10.68 3.30 8.82
N ARG A 21 11.63 3.72 9.62
CA ARG A 21 13.03 3.29 9.51
C ARG A 21 13.26 1.79 9.63
N HIS A 22 12.36 1.09 10.32
CA HIS A 22 12.54 -0.34 10.59
C HIS A 22 12.09 -1.23 9.44
N HIS A 23 11.44 -0.67 8.45
CA HIS A 23 10.95 -1.45 7.32
C HIS A 23 12.00 -1.49 6.23
N LYS A 24 12.27 -2.70 5.76
CA LYS A 24 13.18 -2.87 4.63
C LYS A 24 12.49 -2.42 3.34
N PRO A 25 13.26 -1.94 2.37
CA PRO A 25 12.69 -1.62 1.06
C PRO A 25 12.04 -2.84 0.42
N VAL A 26 10.95 -2.62 -0.29
CA VAL A 26 10.32 -3.65 -1.09
C VAL A 26 11.11 -3.78 -2.39
N ARG A 27 11.38 -5.01 -2.81
CA ARG A 27 12.22 -5.26 -3.98
C ARG A 27 11.48 -5.22 -5.30
N GLY A 28 10.17 -5.44 -5.27
CA GLY A 28 9.36 -5.40 -6.47
C GLY A 28 7.92 -5.10 -6.14
N HIS A 29 7.18 -4.64 -7.13
CA HIS A 29 5.78 -4.33 -6.94
C HIS A 29 5.00 -4.55 -8.22
N LYS A 30 3.69 -4.57 -8.09
CA LYS A 30 2.81 -4.46 -9.24
C LYS A 30 2.52 -2.99 -9.53
N PHE A 31 2.26 -2.23 -8.47
CA PHE A 31 2.12 -0.77 -8.59
C PHE A 31 2.30 -0.14 -7.21
N SER A 32 2.55 1.14 -7.21
CA SER A 32 2.59 1.93 -5.98
C SER A 32 1.80 3.22 -6.17
N LEU A 33 1.18 3.67 -5.10
CA LEU A 33 0.33 4.85 -5.11
C LEU A 33 0.75 5.80 -4.01
N GLY A 34 0.64 7.09 -4.30
CA GLY A 34 0.84 8.14 -3.32
C GLY A 34 -0.46 8.83 -2.99
N CYS A 35 -0.59 9.24 -1.75
CA CYS A 35 -1.70 10.06 -1.28
C CYS A 35 -1.19 11.49 -1.13
N MET A 36 -1.75 12.41 -1.91
CA MET A 36 -1.38 13.81 -1.83
C MET A 36 -2.40 14.56 -0.97
N ALA A 37 -1.90 15.35 -0.05
CA ALA A 37 -2.72 16.22 0.78
C ALA A 37 -2.27 17.65 0.56
N ASN A 38 -3.09 18.43 -0.13
CA ASN A 38 -2.80 19.84 -0.39
C ASN A 38 -1.42 20.07 -1.03
N GLY A 39 -1.09 19.25 -2.02
CA GLY A 39 0.17 19.37 -2.76
C GLY A 39 1.36 18.70 -2.11
N ARG A 40 1.17 18.03 -0.97
CA ARG A 40 2.23 17.37 -0.23
C ARG A 40 1.99 15.87 -0.23
N LEU A 41 3.05 15.08 -0.38
CA LEU A 41 2.95 13.64 -0.30
C LEU A 41 2.75 13.23 1.16
N ALA A 42 1.59 12.70 1.48
CA ALA A 42 1.19 12.35 2.84
C ALA A 42 1.29 10.85 3.13
N GLY A 43 1.37 10.03 2.10
CA GLY A 43 1.47 8.59 2.32
C GLY A 43 1.68 7.85 1.03
N VAL A 44 2.09 6.58 1.16
CA VAL A 44 2.28 5.70 0.02
C VAL A 44 1.74 4.31 0.33
N ALA A 45 1.33 3.61 -0.71
CA ALA A 45 0.98 2.19 -0.65
C ALA A 45 1.76 1.48 -1.73
N ILE A 46 2.44 0.41 -1.35
CA ILE A 46 3.18 -0.45 -2.28
C ILE A 46 2.41 -1.76 -2.38
N VAL A 47 1.96 -2.10 -3.57
CA VAL A 47 1.09 -3.24 -3.81
C VAL A 47 1.81 -4.23 -4.70
N GLY A 48 1.82 -5.48 -4.30
CA GLY A 48 2.49 -6.52 -5.04
C GLY A 48 1.87 -7.88 -4.83
N ARG A 49 2.63 -8.92 -5.13
CA ARG A 49 2.19 -10.29 -4.94
C ARG A 49 2.09 -10.60 -3.45
N PRO A 50 1.16 -11.48 -3.06
CA PRO A 50 1.10 -11.91 -1.66
C PRO A 50 2.42 -12.51 -1.21
N VAL A 51 2.83 -12.19 0.01
CA VAL A 51 4.04 -12.76 0.61
C VAL A 51 3.85 -14.26 0.83
N SER A 52 2.65 -14.66 1.25
CA SER A 52 2.32 -16.07 1.41
C SER A 52 2.06 -16.70 0.05
N ARG A 53 2.81 -17.74 -0.28
CA ARG A 53 2.61 -18.46 -1.54
C ARG A 53 1.23 -19.12 -1.62
N TYR A 54 0.64 -19.42 -0.49
CA TYR A 54 -0.70 -20.01 -0.44
C TYR A 54 -1.79 -19.04 -0.88
N LEU A 55 -1.52 -17.75 -0.79
CA LEU A 55 -2.47 -16.71 -1.20
C LEU A 55 -2.18 -16.17 -2.60
N ASP A 56 -1.04 -16.54 -3.17
CA ASP A 56 -0.60 -16.03 -4.46
C ASP A 56 -1.16 -16.91 -5.59
N ASP A 57 -2.41 -16.68 -5.90
CA ASP A 57 -3.16 -17.45 -6.90
C ASP A 57 -3.23 -16.75 -8.27
N GLY A 58 -2.46 -15.69 -8.46
CA GLY A 58 -2.49 -14.90 -9.69
C GLY A 58 -3.62 -13.90 -9.79
N LEU A 59 -4.58 -13.96 -8.87
CA LEU A 59 -5.76 -13.09 -8.86
C LEU A 59 -5.85 -12.27 -7.59
N THR A 60 -4.88 -12.41 -6.70
CA THR A 60 -4.83 -11.73 -5.41
C THR A 60 -3.60 -10.85 -5.36
N LEU A 61 -3.78 -9.63 -4.87
CA LEU A 61 -2.67 -8.73 -4.56
C LEU A 61 -2.63 -8.48 -3.06
N GLU A 62 -1.48 -8.01 -2.61
CA GLU A 62 -1.28 -7.66 -1.20
C GLU A 62 -0.72 -6.25 -1.11
N VAL A 63 -1.23 -5.48 -0.16
CA VAL A 63 -0.61 -4.21 0.19
C VAL A 63 0.61 -4.56 1.05
N ASN A 64 1.79 -4.57 0.41
CA ASN A 64 3.03 -4.98 1.06
C ASN A 64 3.55 -3.94 2.04
N ARG A 65 3.31 -2.68 1.76
CA ARG A 65 3.66 -1.57 2.64
C ARG A 65 2.59 -0.50 2.53
N LEU A 66 2.22 0.07 3.65
CA LEU A 66 1.41 1.27 3.68
C LEU A 66 1.96 2.17 4.77
N CYS A 67 2.32 3.38 4.41
CA CYS A 67 2.99 4.30 5.29
C CYS A 67 2.43 5.70 5.07
N THR A 68 2.07 6.38 6.15
CA THR A 68 1.60 7.76 6.07
C THR A 68 2.33 8.61 7.10
N ASP A 69 2.19 9.91 6.94
CA ASP A 69 2.74 10.87 7.90
C ASP A 69 1.77 11.19 9.04
N GLY A 70 0.68 10.43 9.15
CA GLY A 70 -0.34 10.65 10.16
C GLY A 70 -1.51 11.49 9.68
N THR A 71 -1.50 11.94 8.44
CA THR A 71 -2.60 12.72 7.89
C THR A 71 -3.91 11.95 8.01
N LYS A 72 -4.94 12.64 8.50
CA LYS A 72 -6.24 12.04 8.73
C LYS A 72 -6.79 11.42 7.44
N ASN A 73 -7.30 10.20 7.56
CA ASN A 73 -7.91 9.45 6.46
C ASN A 73 -6.95 8.98 5.37
N ALA A 74 -5.66 9.27 5.47
CA ALA A 74 -4.71 8.88 4.43
C ALA A 74 -4.63 7.36 4.26
N CYS A 75 -4.64 6.61 5.37
CA CYS A 75 -4.58 5.15 5.30
C CYS A 75 -5.79 4.57 4.58
N SER A 76 -6.99 4.93 5.00
CA SER A 76 -8.21 4.41 4.37
C SER A 76 -8.33 4.86 2.92
N PHE A 77 -7.89 6.08 2.63
CA PHE A 77 -7.86 6.59 1.27
C PHE A 77 -6.97 5.73 0.37
N LEU A 78 -5.78 5.39 0.86
CA LEU A 78 -4.83 4.56 0.10
C LEU A 78 -5.34 3.13 -0.09
N TYR A 79 -5.93 2.53 0.94
CA TYR A 79 -6.52 1.20 0.79
C TYR A 79 -7.62 1.19 -0.25
N GLY A 80 -8.49 2.20 -0.21
CA GLY A 80 -9.57 2.30 -1.20
C GLY A 80 -9.04 2.49 -2.61
N ALA A 81 -8.03 3.35 -2.78
CA ALA A 81 -7.42 3.58 -4.09
C ALA A 81 -6.74 2.32 -4.61
N ALA A 82 -6.03 1.59 -3.74
CA ALA A 82 -5.37 0.35 -4.12
C ALA A 82 -6.39 -0.71 -4.55
N ALA A 83 -7.50 -0.82 -3.83
CA ALA A 83 -8.55 -1.77 -4.17
C ALA A 83 -9.16 -1.45 -5.54
N ARG A 84 -9.44 -0.19 -5.81
CA ARG A 84 -9.99 0.21 -7.09
C ARG A 84 -9.02 -0.05 -8.23
N ALA A 85 -7.74 0.25 -8.03
CA ALA A 85 -6.72 -0.01 -9.03
C ALA A 85 -6.58 -1.50 -9.31
N ALA A 86 -6.54 -2.32 -8.28
CA ALA A 86 -6.45 -3.77 -8.43
C ALA A 86 -7.63 -4.31 -9.23
N LYS A 87 -8.83 -3.83 -8.92
CA LYS A 87 -10.04 -4.28 -9.63
C LYS A 87 -9.98 -3.92 -11.11
N VAL A 88 -9.56 -2.71 -11.44
CA VAL A 88 -9.44 -2.27 -12.82
C VAL A 88 -8.41 -3.12 -13.58
N MET A 89 -7.37 -3.56 -12.88
CA MET A 89 -6.31 -4.41 -13.47
C MET A 89 -6.71 -5.87 -13.61
N GLY A 90 -7.90 -6.24 -13.14
CA GLY A 90 -8.42 -7.60 -13.30
C GLY A 90 -8.19 -8.51 -12.11
N TYR A 91 -7.65 -8.00 -11.02
CA TYR A 91 -7.49 -8.80 -9.81
C TYR A 91 -8.83 -8.94 -9.08
N ARG A 92 -9.00 -10.06 -8.40
CA ARG A 92 -10.25 -10.35 -7.69
C ARG A 92 -10.21 -9.97 -6.21
N LYS A 93 -9.01 -9.93 -5.64
CA LYS A 93 -8.86 -9.75 -4.21
C LYS A 93 -7.62 -8.93 -3.91
N ILE A 94 -7.73 -8.07 -2.92
CA ILE A 94 -6.56 -7.42 -2.36
C ILE A 94 -6.61 -7.63 -0.85
N ILE A 95 -5.46 -7.97 -0.28
CA ILE A 95 -5.34 -8.26 1.14
C ILE A 95 -4.28 -7.35 1.74
N THR A 96 -4.34 -7.19 3.05
CA THR A 96 -3.31 -6.47 3.77
C THR A 96 -3.12 -7.14 5.13
N TYR A 97 -1.92 -7.05 5.65
CA TYR A 97 -1.62 -7.46 7.01
C TYR A 97 -1.47 -6.25 7.88
N ILE A 98 -2.07 -6.31 9.04
CA ILE A 98 -1.86 -5.31 10.07
C ILE A 98 -0.89 -5.92 11.07
N LEU A 99 0.33 -5.39 11.09
CA LEU A 99 1.36 -5.84 12.02
C LEU A 99 1.55 -4.73 13.03
N GLY A 100 1.23 -5.01 14.26
CA GLY A 100 1.36 -4.00 15.29
C GLY A 100 1.41 -4.63 16.65
N THR A 101 1.54 -3.79 17.65
CA THR A 101 1.63 -4.26 19.02
C THR A 101 0.30 -4.81 19.52
N GLU A 102 -0.80 -4.32 18.97
CA GLU A 102 -2.12 -4.69 19.45
C GLU A 102 -2.65 -5.96 18.82
N LYS A 103 -2.29 -6.22 17.58
CA LYS A 103 -2.80 -7.43 16.92
C LYS A 103 -2.16 -7.61 15.56
N ILE A 104 -2.31 -8.82 15.05
CA ILE A 104 -1.97 -9.19 13.70
C ILE A 104 -3.27 -9.59 13.04
N GLY A 105 -3.55 -8.99 11.90
CA GLY A 105 -4.78 -9.28 11.20
C GLY A 105 -4.64 -9.08 9.71
N ARG A 106 -5.72 -9.41 9.02
CA ARG A 106 -5.79 -9.33 7.58
C ARG A 106 -7.14 -8.74 7.20
N ALA A 107 -7.11 -7.76 6.29
CA ALA A 107 -8.33 -7.16 5.78
C ALA A 107 -8.46 -7.46 4.29
N HIS A 108 -9.69 -7.59 3.83
CA HIS A 108 -10.01 -7.76 2.42
C HIS A 108 -10.73 -6.52 1.93
N VAL A 109 -10.37 -6.08 0.76
CA VAL A 109 -10.96 -4.88 0.17
C VAL A 109 -11.53 -5.20 -1.20
#